data_8e6f3bc3d3eb15dbfec53f3c029cae37
#
_entry.id   8e6f3bc3d3eb15dbfec53f3c029cae37
#
_cell.length_a   1.000
_cell.length_b   1.000
_cell.length_c   1.000
_cell.angle_alpha   90.00
_cell.angle_beta   90.00
_cell.angle_gamma   90.00
#
_symmetry.space_group_name_H-M   'P 1'
#
loop_
_entity.id
_entity.type
_entity.pdbx_description
1 polymer ?
#
loop_
_entity_poly.entity_id
_entity_poly.type
_entity_poly.pdbx_seq_one_letter_code
_entity_poly.pdbx_strand_id
1 'polypeptide(L)'
;MAVSNMGTAAHICAAAPGGRRYDPTMMPEARAGVGNGIWLCANHGRLVDTDDVTYTVGELHEFKLHHERRRQLALSAQPATAPESPHLLAIGPGIVCVGDVDQVQGLRWRLRIDHFVIGAFADLISLAGALPSIPAYDRYVVVNSLGEGRSLTGALTVERRGAQVLVTSDVAPAFPRTRAAELPTDLALSAKHDLFVEGGDFATVSGLAALPQKLLTNLSLRRGESPFHTTYGSRLAEYWTNYVGSPWLGELMKLDVIRLASIPYADPVLGQACTPLQCVDRVNSVEVIGDLADRRLPVRLDLQIAGLGAWSRDLAVHVA
;
A
#
# COMPACT_ATOMS: atom_id res chain seq x y z
N MET A 1 -16.62 -25.24 3.48
CA MET A 1 -15.68 -24.10 3.25
C MET A 1 -14.76 -24.51 2.11
N ALA A 2 -14.78 -23.79 1.00
CA ALA A 2 -13.83 -24.00 -0.08
C ALA A 2 -12.50 -23.35 0.34
N VAL A 3 -11.44 -24.13 0.52
CA VAL A 3 -10.09 -23.61 0.76
C VAL A 3 -9.53 -23.16 -0.59
N SER A 4 -9.43 -21.86 -0.82
CA SER A 4 -8.73 -21.32 -1.98
C SER A 4 -7.21 -21.43 -1.74
N ASN A 5 -6.54 -22.27 -2.52
CA ASN A 5 -5.09 -22.40 -2.46
C ASN A 5 -4.46 -21.26 -3.26
N MET A 6 -3.96 -20.22 -2.56
CA MET A 6 -3.34 -19.04 -3.17
C MET A 6 -1.83 -19.15 -3.30
N GLY A 7 -1.24 -20.31 -3.02
CA GLY A 7 0.20 -20.55 -3.09
C GLY A 7 0.57 -21.67 -4.04
N THR A 8 1.80 -21.59 -4.56
CA THR A 8 2.42 -22.59 -5.43
C THR A 8 3.74 -23.02 -4.83
N ALA A 9 3.98 -24.33 -4.76
CA ALA A 9 5.30 -24.87 -4.47
C ALA A 9 6.14 -24.77 -5.74
N ALA A 10 7.17 -23.93 -5.73
CA ALA A 10 8.14 -23.80 -6.82
C ALA A 10 9.43 -24.55 -6.46
N HIS A 11 10.12 -25.09 -7.47
CA HIS A 11 11.43 -25.66 -7.29
C HIS A 11 12.53 -24.58 -7.34
N ILE A 12 13.47 -24.62 -6.41
CA ILE A 12 14.65 -23.74 -6.43
C ILE A 12 15.58 -24.15 -7.58
N CYS A 13 16.00 -25.42 -7.62
CA CYS A 13 16.63 -26.05 -8.79
C CYS A 13 15.58 -26.85 -9.55
N ALA A 14 15.52 -26.71 -10.86
CA ALA A 14 14.51 -27.37 -11.70
C ALA A 14 14.46 -28.89 -11.48
N ALA A 15 13.25 -29.45 -11.53
CA ALA A 15 13.01 -30.88 -11.32
C ALA A 15 13.58 -31.75 -12.46
N ALA A 16 13.65 -31.21 -13.69
CA ALA A 16 14.04 -31.97 -14.89
C ALA A 16 15.11 -31.24 -15.70
N PRO A 17 15.91 -32.00 -16.49
CA PRO A 17 16.85 -31.42 -17.46
C PRO A 17 16.15 -30.45 -18.42
N GLY A 18 16.83 -29.34 -18.73
CA GLY A 18 16.29 -28.28 -19.58
C GLY A 18 15.42 -27.25 -18.84
N GLY A 19 15.07 -27.51 -17.59
CA GLY A 19 14.44 -26.50 -16.74
C GLY A 19 15.42 -25.43 -16.30
N ARG A 20 14.92 -24.22 -16.00
CA ARG A 20 15.73 -23.12 -15.50
C ARG A 20 16.36 -23.50 -14.15
N ARG A 21 17.59 -23.09 -13.92
CA ARG A 21 18.36 -23.41 -12.70
C ARG A 21 18.56 -24.93 -12.49
N TYR A 22 18.55 -25.74 -13.57
CA TYR A 22 18.83 -27.17 -13.46
C TYR A 22 20.29 -27.43 -13.07
N ASP A 23 20.49 -28.20 -12.01
CA ASP A 23 21.81 -28.66 -11.57
C ASP A 23 21.96 -30.14 -11.82
N PRO A 24 22.81 -30.58 -12.81
CA PRO A 24 23.01 -31.98 -13.11
C PRO A 24 23.73 -32.76 -11.99
N THR A 25 24.39 -32.07 -11.07
CA THR A 25 25.13 -32.67 -9.96
C THR A 25 24.23 -32.95 -8.74
N MET A 26 23.03 -32.39 -8.71
CA MET A 26 22.07 -32.56 -7.61
C MET A 26 21.47 -33.98 -7.65
N MET A 27 21.59 -34.73 -6.53
CA MET A 27 21.03 -36.08 -6.39
C MET A 27 19.50 -36.06 -6.49
N PRO A 28 18.85 -37.11 -7.05
CA PRO A 28 17.39 -37.17 -7.22
C PRO A 28 16.61 -36.94 -5.92
N GLU A 29 17.10 -37.50 -4.79
CA GLU A 29 16.47 -37.38 -3.47
C GLU A 29 16.51 -35.91 -2.98
N ALA A 30 17.64 -35.23 -3.17
CA ALA A 30 17.78 -33.80 -2.83
C ALA A 30 16.90 -32.92 -3.73
N ARG A 31 16.77 -33.30 -5.01
CA ARG A 31 15.93 -32.59 -5.99
C ARG A 31 14.45 -32.67 -5.65
N ALA A 32 13.98 -33.85 -5.18
CA ALA A 32 12.59 -34.06 -4.73
C ALA A 32 12.36 -33.60 -3.28
N GLY A 33 13.42 -33.29 -2.55
CA GLY A 33 13.34 -32.92 -1.14
C GLY A 33 12.78 -31.52 -0.88
N VAL A 34 12.22 -31.33 0.32
CA VAL A 34 11.67 -30.04 0.79
C VAL A 34 12.73 -28.92 0.78
N GLY A 35 14.02 -29.27 0.88
CA GLY A 35 15.13 -28.33 0.77
C GLY A 35 15.16 -27.59 -0.56
N ASN A 36 14.75 -28.26 -1.64
CA ASN A 36 14.69 -27.71 -2.99
C ASN A 36 13.34 -27.04 -3.33
N GLY A 37 12.41 -26.97 -2.39
CA GLY A 37 11.10 -26.35 -2.58
C GLY A 37 10.99 -25.02 -1.86
N ILE A 38 10.33 -24.05 -2.50
CA ILE A 38 9.94 -22.77 -1.91
C ILE A 38 8.45 -22.54 -2.14
N TRP A 39 7.74 -22.07 -1.10
CA TRP A 39 6.33 -21.74 -1.21
C TRP A 39 6.15 -20.29 -1.56
N LEU A 40 5.51 -20.01 -2.69
CA LEU A 40 5.30 -18.66 -3.24
C LEU A 40 3.82 -18.45 -3.55
N CYS A 41 3.37 -17.19 -3.60
CA CYS A 41 2.08 -16.89 -4.22
C CYS A 41 2.17 -17.15 -5.74
N ALA A 42 1.03 -17.37 -6.40
CA ALA A 42 0.98 -17.74 -7.82
C ALA A 42 1.74 -16.77 -8.73
N ASN A 43 1.68 -15.47 -8.45
CA ASN A 43 2.39 -14.44 -9.22
C ASN A 43 3.90 -14.54 -9.05
N HIS A 44 4.39 -14.67 -7.82
CA HIS A 44 5.83 -14.82 -7.57
C HIS A 44 6.36 -16.17 -8.04
N GLY A 45 5.57 -17.25 -7.93
CA GLY A 45 5.94 -18.55 -8.52
C GLY A 45 6.20 -18.43 -10.03
N ARG A 46 5.30 -17.75 -10.74
CA ARG A 46 5.44 -17.50 -12.19
C ARG A 46 6.66 -16.62 -12.52
N LEU A 47 6.90 -15.57 -11.73
CA LEU A 47 8.07 -14.70 -11.90
C LEU A 47 9.38 -15.48 -11.71
N VAL A 48 9.49 -16.25 -10.65
CA VAL A 48 10.66 -17.07 -10.33
C VAL A 48 10.92 -18.10 -11.45
N ASP A 49 9.88 -18.68 -12.02
CA ASP A 49 10.02 -19.66 -13.11
C ASP A 49 10.37 -19.01 -14.46
N THR A 50 10.15 -17.72 -14.64
CA THR A 50 10.43 -17.01 -15.89
C THR A 50 11.75 -16.22 -15.90
N ASP A 51 12.27 -15.85 -14.74
CA ASP A 51 13.46 -15.00 -14.58
C ASP A 51 14.50 -15.65 -13.67
N ASP A 52 15.38 -16.46 -14.26
CA ASP A 52 16.47 -17.14 -13.57
C ASP A 52 17.74 -16.30 -13.41
N VAL A 53 17.78 -15.13 -14.03
CA VAL A 53 18.87 -14.16 -13.88
C VAL A 53 18.68 -13.35 -12.60
N THR A 54 17.47 -12.87 -12.36
CA THR A 54 17.12 -12.13 -11.14
C THR A 54 16.95 -13.07 -9.95
N TYR A 55 16.30 -14.24 -10.14
CA TYR A 55 16.04 -15.22 -9.10
C TYR A 55 16.97 -16.41 -9.21
N THR A 56 18.21 -16.22 -8.80
CA THR A 56 19.22 -17.28 -8.78
C THR A 56 18.94 -18.34 -7.71
N VAL A 57 19.58 -19.51 -7.83
CA VAL A 57 19.48 -20.58 -6.82
C VAL A 57 19.86 -20.06 -5.42
N GLY A 58 20.93 -19.27 -5.33
CA GLY A 58 21.41 -18.70 -4.07
C GLY A 58 20.37 -17.79 -3.43
N GLU A 59 19.76 -16.92 -4.21
CA GLU A 59 18.75 -15.99 -3.74
C GLU A 59 17.47 -16.67 -3.29
N LEU A 60 17.02 -17.70 -4.01
CA LEU A 60 15.85 -18.47 -3.61
C LEU A 60 16.09 -19.25 -2.31
N HIS A 61 17.28 -19.75 -2.11
CA HIS A 61 17.67 -20.38 -0.83
C HIS A 61 17.70 -19.35 0.30
N GLU A 62 18.24 -18.15 0.08
CA GLU A 62 18.24 -17.08 1.06
C GLU A 62 16.83 -16.62 1.42
N PHE A 63 15.95 -16.44 0.44
CA PHE A 63 14.53 -16.13 0.70
C PHE A 63 13.85 -17.17 1.57
N LYS A 64 14.08 -18.46 1.26
CA LYS A 64 13.56 -19.58 2.05
C LYS A 64 14.08 -19.55 3.48
N LEU A 65 15.40 -19.51 3.66
CA LEU A 65 16.07 -19.50 4.98
C LEU A 65 15.62 -18.29 5.81
N HIS A 66 15.53 -17.10 5.20
CA HIS A 66 15.09 -15.90 5.90
C HIS A 66 13.63 -16.02 6.36
N HIS A 67 12.74 -16.56 5.52
CA HIS A 67 11.35 -16.78 5.88
C HIS A 67 11.22 -17.84 6.99
N GLU A 68 11.89 -18.97 6.87
CA GLU A 68 11.87 -20.04 7.85
C GLU A 68 12.41 -19.57 9.21
N ARG A 69 13.51 -18.81 9.21
CA ARG A 69 14.10 -18.23 10.44
C ARG A 69 13.16 -17.24 11.11
N ARG A 70 12.48 -16.36 10.33
CA ARG A 70 11.46 -15.47 10.89
C ARG A 70 10.30 -16.23 11.50
N ARG A 71 9.82 -17.30 10.84
CA ARG A 71 8.75 -18.16 11.37
C ARG A 71 9.18 -18.92 12.62
N GLN A 72 10.40 -19.43 12.65
CA GLN A 72 10.95 -20.09 13.83
C GLN A 72 11.08 -19.14 15.02
N LEU A 73 11.55 -17.91 14.80
CA LEU A 73 11.59 -16.88 15.84
C LEU A 73 10.18 -16.51 16.32
N ALA A 74 9.22 -16.39 15.41
CA ALA A 74 7.83 -16.11 15.76
C ALA A 74 7.15 -17.27 16.53
N LEU A 75 7.52 -18.52 16.26
CA LEU A 75 7.01 -19.70 16.96
C LEU A 75 7.68 -19.90 18.34
N SER A 76 8.92 -19.45 18.51
CA SER A 76 9.65 -19.51 19.78
C SER A 76 9.39 -18.31 20.69
N ALA A 77 8.83 -17.23 20.17
CA ALA A 77 8.35 -16.11 20.97
C ALA A 77 7.06 -16.56 21.70
N GLN A 78 7.03 -16.43 23.03
CA GLN A 78 5.79 -16.60 23.80
C GLN A 78 4.69 -15.69 23.22
N PRO A 79 3.41 -16.08 23.29
CA PRO A 79 2.32 -15.28 22.77
C PRO A 79 2.16 -14.01 23.61
N ALA A 80 2.93 -13.01 23.30
CA ALA A 80 2.75 -11.66 23.78
C ALA A 80 2.17 -10.85 22.63
N THR A 81 0.91 -10.46 22.77
CA THR A 81 0.18 -9.53 21.90
C THR A 81 -0.09 -10.01 20.46
N ALA A 82 -1.22 -9.64 19.91
CA ALA A 82 -1.64 -9.91 18.54
C ALA A 82 -0.46 -9.80 17.56
N PRO A 83 -0.35 -10.68 16.53
CA PRO A 83 0.74 -10.59 15.57
C PRO A 83 0.78 -9.17 15.02
N GLU A 84 1.91 -8.48 15.22
CA GLU A 84 2.11 -7.15 14.65
C GLU A 84 1.83 -7.26 13.15
N SER A 85 0.88 -6.44 12.68
CA SER A 85 0.60 -6.36 11.25
C SER A 85 1.90 -6.07 10.51
N PRO A 86 2.21 -6.81 9.43
CA PRO A 86 3.46 -6.63 8.73
C PRO A 86 3.57 -5.18 8.24
N HIS A 87 4.72 -4.58 8.47
CA HIS A 87 4.98 -3.21 8.05
C HIS A 87 5.01 -3.16 6.52
N LEU A 88 4.10 -2.43 5.93
CA LEU A 88 4.04 -2.20 4.49
C LEU A 88 4.57 -0.82 4.13
N LEU A 89 5.24 -0.78 2.99
CA LEU A 89 5.71 0.43 2.32
C LEU A 89 5.06 0.49 0.94
N ALA A 90 4.63 1.68 0.51
CA ALA A 90 4.30 1.93 -0.90
C ALA A 90 5.27 2.98 -1.47
N ILE A 91 5.84 2.70 -2.65
CA ILE A 91 6.75 3.59 -3.37
C ILE A 91 6.15 3.84 -4.75
N GLY A 92 5.61 5.04 -4.95
CA GLY A 92 4.81 5.33 -6.13
C GLY A 92 3.58 4.40 -6.25
N PRO A 93 2.83 4.49 -7.37
CA PRO A 93 1.54 3.81 -7.49
C PRO A 93 1.63 2.29 -7.74
N GLY A 94 2.78 1.79 -8.18
CA GLY A 94 2.92 0.39 -8.64
C GLY A 94 3.68 -0.54 -7.71
N ILE A 95 4.23 -0.05 -6.60
CA ILE A 95 5.10 -0.84 -5.74
C ILE A 95 4.57 -0.82 -4.31
N VAL A 96 4.26 -2.00 -3.78
CA VAL A 96 4.00 -2.22 -2.36
C VAL A 96 4.87 -3.37 -1.88
N CYS A 97 5.55 -3.18 -0.78
CA CYS A 97 6.48 -4.16 -0.23
C CYS A 97 6.37 -4.26 1.29
N VAL A 98 6.74 -5.41 1.81
CA VAL A 98 7.02 -5.56 3.24
C VAL A 98 8.40 -5.00 3.50
N GLY A 99 8.48 -4.13 4.47
CA GLY A 99 9.71 -3.44 4.83
C GLY A 99 9.47 -2.39 5.89
N ASP A 100 10.50 -1.61 6.20
CA ASP A 100 10.41 -0.56 7.19
C ASP A 100 11.38 0.59 6.87
N VAL A 101 11.24 1.68 7.62
CA VAL A 101 12.21 2.76 7.60
C VAL A 101 13.47 2.31 8.33
N ASP A 102 14.57 2.17 7.58
CA ASP A 102 15.87 1.76 8.12
C ASP A 102 16.58 2.96 8.79
N GLN A 103 16.52 4.13 8.16
CA GLN A 103 17.15 5.34 8.67
C GLN A 103 16.46 6.63 8.20
N VAL A 104 16.39 7.62 9.08
CA VAL A 104 15.95 8.98 8.78
C VAL A 104 17.03 9.97 9.15
N GLN A 105 17.50 10.76 8.19
CA GLN A 105 18.45 11.85 8.38
C GLN A 105 17.84 13.15 7.82
N GLY A 106 17.11 13.88 8.67
CA GLY A 106 16.35 15.03 8.22
C GLY A 106 15.30 14.64 7.18
N LEU A 107 15.43 15.16 5.97
CA LEU A 107 14.54 14.81 4.84
C LEU A 107 15.08 13.68 3.96
N ARG A 108 16.16 13.03 4.33
CA ARG A 108 16.69 11.87 3.63
C ARG A 108 16.27 10.59 4.33
N TRP A 109 15.47 9.79 3.63
CA TRP A 109 14.94 8.52 4.13
C TRP A 109 15.63 7.36 3.47
N ARG A 110 15.98 6.35 4.26
CA ARG A 110 16.41 5.04 3.79
C ARG A 110 15.41 4.00 4.26
N LEU A 111 14.89 3.25 3.29
CA LEU A 111 13.90 2.20 3.48
C LEU A 111 14.58 0.85 3.25
N ARG A 112 14.22 -0.14 4.05
CA ARG A 112 14.58 -1.54 3.85
C ARG A 112 13.37 -2.28 3.33
N ILE A 113 13.53 -2.95 2.21
CA ILE A 113 12.54 -3.83 1.60
C ILE A 113 12.96 -5.27 1.82
N ASP A 114 12.10 -6.06 2.42
CA ASP A 114 12.31 -7.47 2.67
C ASP A 114 11.71 -8.33 1.54
N HIS A 115 10.50 -7.99 1.03
CA HIS A 115 9.90 -8.59 -0.16
C HIS A 115 8.80 -7.72 -0.76
N PHE A 116 8.46 -7.97 -2.03
CA PHE A 116 7.43 -7.26 -2.76
C PHE A 116 6.06 -7.94 -2.59
N VAL A 117 5.02 -7.16 -2.33
CA VAL A 117 3.61 -7.58 -2.30
C VAL A 117 2.95 -7.24 -3.63
N ILE A 118 3.23 -6.06 -4.18
CA ILE A 118 2.80 -5.59 -5.49
C ILE A 118 4.04 -5.06 -6.21
N GLY A 119 4.19 -5.41 -7.49
CA GLY A 119 5.37 -5.10 -8.26
C GLY A 119 6.55 -6.01 -7.95
N ALA A 120 7.71 -5.66 -8.49
CA ALA A 120 8.95 -6.43 -8.38
C ALA A 120 10.17 -5.50 -8.31
N PHE A 121 11.35 -6.07 -8.09
CA PHE A 121 12.61 -5.32 -8.10
C PHE A 121 12.85 -4.57 -9.42
N ALA A 122 12.49 -5.19 -10.55
CA ALA A 122 12.59 -4.55 -11.86
C ALA A 122 11.72 -3.30 -11.99
N ASP A 123 10.50 -3.33 -11.42
CA ASP A 123 9.60 -2.19 -11.40
C ASP A 123 10.16 -1.04 -10.55
N LEU A 124 10.83 -1.37 -9.44
CA LEU A 124 11.51 -0.39 -8.59
C LEU A 124 12.67 0.29 -9.32
N ILE A 125 13.48 -0.46 -10.05
CA ILE A 125 14.57 0.09 -10.90
C ILE A 125 13.99 0.98 -12.00
N SER A 126 12.92 0.52 -12.66
CA SER A 126 12.23 1.29 -13.70
C SER A 126 11.65 2.60 -13.14
N LEU A 127 11.02 2.53 -11.97
CA LEU A 127 10.51 3.71 -11.26
C LEU A 127 11.65 4.69 -10.93
N ALA A 128 12.78 4.18 -10.42
CA ALA A 128 13.93 5.01 -10.07
C ALA A 128 14.49 5.76 -11.29
N GLY A 129 14.58 5.10 -12.43
CA GLY A 129 15.03 5.69 -13.68
C GLY A 129 14.04 6.70 -14.30
N ALA A 130 12.74 6.44 -14.13
CA ALA A 130 11.67 7.25 -14.71
C ALA A 130 11.16 8.36 -13.77
N LEU A 131 11.64 8.44 -12.54
CA LEU A 131 11.08 9.31 -11.51
C LEU A 131 10.86 10.77 -11.94
N PRO A 132 11.78 11.43 -12.68
CA PRO A 132 11.57 12.81 -13.14
C PRO A 132 10.39 12.98 -14.11
N SER A 133 10.01 11.94 -14.85
CA SER A 133 8.92 11.97 -15.84
C SER A 133 7.56 11.54 -15.25
N ILE A 134 7.54 10.99 -14.05
CA ILE A 134 6.31 10.58 -13.37
C ILE A 134 5.57 11.81 -12.86
N PRO A 135 4.22 11.87 -12.94
CA PRO A 135 3.46 12.96 -12.36
C PRO A 135 3.80 13.19 -10.89
N ALA A 136 3.89 14.45 -10.47
CA ALA A 136 4.33 14.81 -9.11
C ALA A 136 3.51 14.12 -8.00
N TYR A 137 2.20 13.96 -8.23
CA TYR A 137 1.28 13.28 -7.29
C TYR A 137 1.58 11.78 -7.14
N ASP A 138 2.29 11.17 -8.09
CA ASP A 138 2.68 9.75 -8.08
C ASP A 138 4.11 9.51 -7.58
N ARG A 139 4.84 10.58 -7.24
CA ARG A 139 6.18 10.51 -6.65
C ARG A 139 6.07 10.53 -5.13
N TYR A 140 5.84 9.38 -4.52
CA TYR A 140 5.65 9.31 -3.08
C TYR A 140 6.24 8.06 -2.45
N VAL A 141 6.45 8.14 -1.16
CA VAL A 141 6.63 7.01 -0.26
C VAL A 141 5.59 7.09 0.85
N VAL A 142 4.98 5.95 1.16
CA VAL A 142 4.00 5.80 2.24
C VAL A 142 4.43 4.65 3.14
N VAL A 143 4.35 4.87 4.46
CA VAL A 143 4.79 3.92 5.48
C VAL A 143 3.63 3.66 6.44
N ASN A 144 3.09 2.43 6.43
CA ASN A 144 1.91 2.13 7.24
C ASN A 144 2.18 2.13 8.74
N SER A 145 3.38 1.74 9.20
CA SER A 145 3.79 1.78 10.61
C SER A 145 3.85 3.21 11.17
N LEU A 146 4.22 4.17 10.33
CA LEU A 146 4.21 5.58 10.70
C LEU A 146 2.81 6.21 10.58
N GLY A 147 1.90 5.61 9.79
CA GLY A 147 0.62 6.23 9.42
C GLY A 147 0.79 7.50 8.59
N GLU A 148 1.91 7.61 7.85
CA GLU A 148 2.38 8.84 7.23
C GLU A 148 3.02 8.58 5.86
N GLY A 149 2.96 9.57 4.98
CA GLY A 149 3.60 9.56 3.66
C GLY A 149 4.32 10.87 3.35
N ARG A 150 5.20 10.80 2.35
CA ARG A 150 5.98 11.94 1.86
C ARG A 150 6.07 11.93 0.35
N SER A 151 6.05 13.11 -0.26
CA SER A 151 6.44 13.26 -1.65
C SER A 151 7.94 13.07 -1.82
N LEU A 152 8.35 12.37 -2.86
CA LEU A 152 9.75 12.20 -3.25
C LEU A 152 10.22 13.47 -3.98
N THR A 153 11.35 14.04 -3.55
CA THR A 153 11.93 15.25 -4.13
C THR A 153 13.27 15.01 -4.81
N GLY A 154 13.94 13.90 -4.45
CA GLY A 154 15.23 13.49 -5.02
C GLY A 154 15.14 12.19 -5.79
N ALA A 155 16.25 11.82 -6.43
CA ALA A 155 16.39 10.53 -7.11
C ALA A 155 16.28 9.36 -6.12
N LEU A 156 15.73 8.24 -6.58
CA LEU A 156 15.76 6.99 -5.84
C LEU A 156 17.10 6.29 -6.08
N THR A 157 17.85 6.06 -5.01
CA THR A 157 19.02 5.19 -5.05
C THR A 157 18.62 3.83 -4.53
N VAL A 158 18.85 2.79 -5.33
CA VAL A 158 18.47 1.41 -5.02
C VAL A 158 19.74 0.58 -4.89
N GLU A 159 19.94 -0.02 -3.73
CA GLU A 159 21.06 -0.92 -3.43
C GLU A 159 20.52 -2.29 -3.04
N ARG A 160 21.09 -3.34 -3.59
CA ARG A 160 20.79 -4.70 -3.19
C ARG A 160 21.86 -5.24 -2.26
N ARG A 161 21.45 -5.79 -1.12
CA ARG A 161 22.35 -6.40 -0.12
C ARG A 161 21.82 -7.79 0.24
N GLY A 162 22.27 -8.81 -0.50
CA GLY A 162 21.74 -10.17 -0.35
C GLY A 162 20.25 -10.21 -0.70
N ALA A 163 19.44 -10.70 0.24
CA ALA A 163 17.99 -10.78 0.08
C ALA A 163 17.25 -9.45 0.32
N GLN A 164 17.94 -8.43 0.84
CA GLN A 164 17.34 -7.14 1.16
C GLN A 164 17.62 -6.09 0.09
N VAL A 165 16.65 -5.21 -0.11
CA VAL A 165 16.81 -4.04 -0.96
C VAL A 165 16.72 -2.79 -0.10
N LEU A 166 17.72 -1.91 -0.24
CA LEU A 166 17.74 -0.61 0.40
C LEU A 166 17.39 0.47 -0.63
N VAL A 167 16.43 1.31 -0.29
CA VAL A 167 16.01 2.44 -1.12
C VAL A 167 16.25 3.72 -0.36
N THR A 168 17.01 4.62 -0.95
CA THR A 168 17.31 5.94 -0.35
C THR A 168 16.80 7.03 -1.25
N SER A 169 16.11 8.01 -0.69
CA SER A 169 15.66 9.21 -1.39
C SER A 169 15.50 10.39 -0.44
N ASP A 170 15.55 11.58 -1.01
CA ASP A 170 15.12 12.79 -0.34
C ASP A 170 13.60 12.93 -0.47
N VAL A 171 12.96 13.37 0.61
CA VAL A 171 11.50 13.56 0.70
C VAL A 171 11.17 15.00 1.05
N ALA A 172 9.97 15.44 0.67
CA ALA A 172 9.45 16.72 1.11
C ALA A 172 9.14 16.71 2.62
N PRO A 173 9.13 17.87 3.29
CA PRO A 173 8.51 18.01 4.60
C PRO A 173 7.06 17.52 4.58
N ALA A 174 6.51 17.23 5.78
CA ALA A 174 5.07 16.95 5.90
C ALA A 174 4.27 18.09 5.31
N PHE A 175 3.29 17.76 4.45
CA PHE A 175 2.40 18.78 3.94
C PHE A 175 1.49 19.30 5.07
N PRO A 176 1.30 20.61 5.22
CA PRO A 176 0.47 21.18 6.27
C PRO A 176 -0.96 20.65 6.23
N ARG A 177 -1.56 20.41 7.40
CA ARG A 177 -2.96 19.99 7.53
C ARG A 177 -3.86 21.17 7.87
N THR A 178 -5.05 21.16 7.29
CA THR A 178 -6.13 22.08 7.68
C THR A 178 -6.76 21.58 8.99
N ARG A 179 -7.04 22.46 9.94
CA ARG A 179 -7.80 22.07 11.13
C ARG A 179 -9.21 21.68 10.72
N ALA A 180 -9.77 20.64 11.34
CA ALA A 180 -11.12 20.15 10.98
C ALA A 180 -12.21 21.22 11.12
N ALA A 181 -12.08 22.12 12.10
CA ALA A 181 -12.98 23.24 12.28
C ALA A 181 -12.91 24.31 11.14
N GLU A 182 -11.85 24.31 10.38
CA GLU A 182 -11.57 25.26 9.29
C GLU A 182 -11.86 24.66 7.89
N LEU A 183 -12.44 23.45 7.83
CA LEU A 183 -12.88 22.88 6.57
C LEU A 183 -13.85 23.82 5.86
N PRO A 184 -13.63 24.09 4.56
CA PRO A 184 -14.46 25.00 3.80
C PRO A 184 -15.91 24.49 3.70
N THR A 185 -16.82 25.42 3.46
CA THR A 185 -18.21 25.08 3.14
C THR A 185 -18.30 24.32 1.83
N ASP A 186 -19.06 23.24 1.83
CA ASP A 186 -19.34 22.38 0.71
C ASP A 186 -20.86 22.12 0.62
N LEU A 187 -21.34 21.63 -0.51
CA LEU A 187 -22.72 21.19 -0.63
C LEU A 187 -22.94 19.96 0.25
N ALA A 188 -23.99 19.98 1.06
CA ALA A 188 -24.33 18.84 1.88
C ALA A 188 -24.94 17.71 1.05
N LEU A 189 -24.56 16.47 1.38
CA LEU A 189 -25.10 15.27 0.77
C LEU A 189 -26.05 14.58 1.75
N SER A 190 -27.17 14.12 1.22
CA SER A 190 -28.12 13.27 1.95
C SER A 190 -27.51 11.92 2.32
N ALA A 191 -28.20 11.11 3.13
CA ALA A 191 -27.78 9.74 3.42
C ALA A 191 -27.72 8.84 2.16
N LYS A 192 -28.33 9.25 1.06
CA LYS A 192 -28.26 8.58 -0.25
C LYS A 192 -27.18 9.17 -1.15
N HIS A 193 -26.40 10.13 -0.66
CA HIS A 193 -25.38 10.89 -1.38
C HIS A 193 -25.90 11.78 -2.51
N ASP A 194 -27.16 12.16 -2.43
CA ASP A 194 -27.76 13.13 -3.34
C ASP A 194 -27.73 14.54 -2.73
N LEU A 195 -27.65 15.55 -3.59
CA LEU A 195 -27.85 16.93 -3.19
C LEU A 195 -29.30 17.12 -2.74
N PHE A 196 -29.54 17.96 -1.75
CA PHE A 196 -30.87 18.29 -1.29
C PHE A 196 -31.02 19.76 -0.98
N VAL A 197 -32.28 20.21 -0.94
CA VAL A 197 -32.64 21.62 -0.66
C VAL A 197 -33.15 21.72 0.75
N GLU A 198 -32.68 22.72 1.48
CA GLU A 198 -33.13 23.07 2.82
C GLU A 198 -33.38 24.59 2.87
N GLY A 199 -34.55 25.01 3.36
CA GLY A 199 -34.88 26.44 3.43
C GLY A 199 -34.99 27.18 2.09
N GLY A 200 -35.07 26.46 0.95
CA GLY A 200 -35.17 27.04 -0.39
C GLY A 200 -33.86 27.11 -1.17
N ASP A 201 -32.74 26.82 -0.52
CA ASP A 201 -31.40 26.79 -1.12
C ASP A 201 -30.78 25.40 -1.01
N PHE A 202 -29.71 25.12 -1.76
CA PHE A 202 -28.93 23.90 -1.57
C PHE A 202 -28.37 23.86 -0.15
N ALA A 203 -28.60 22.73 0.54
CA ALA A 203 -28.02 22.51 1.85
C ALA A 203 -26.50 22.53 1.79
N THR A 204 -25.88 23.10 2.82
CA THR A 204 -24.42 23.21 2.92
C THR A 204 -23.92 22.66 4.24
N VAL A 205 -22.65 22.23 4.24
CA VAL A 205 -21.96 21.72 5.41
C VAL A 205 -20.56 22.30 5.48
N SER A 206 -20.07 22.63 6.69
CA SER A 206 -18.76 23.25 6.89
C SER A 206 -18.10 22.79 8.18
N GLY A 207 -16.81 23.07 8.31
CA GLY A 207 -16.05 22.77 9.52
C GLY A 207 -16.11 21.30 9.91
N LEU A 208 -16.21 21.04 11.21
CA LEU A 208 -16.22 19.68 11.76
C LEU A 208 -17.39 18.83 11.23
N ALA A 209 -18.53 19.43 10.93
CA ALA A 209 -19.68 18.71 10.38
C ALA A 209 -19.42 18.19 8.96
N ALA A 210 -18.55 18.84 8.18
CA ALA A 210 -18.17 18.42 6.84
C ALA A 210 -17.19 17.22 6.84
N LEU A 211 -16.50 16.94 7.94
CA LEU A 211 -15.45 15.94 8.02
C LEU A 211 -15.88 14.54 7.53
N PRO A 212 -16.99 13.95 8.02
CA PRO A 212 -17.39 12.60 7.57
C PRO A 212 -17.70 12.54 6.08
N GLN A 213 -18.39 13.55 5.55
CA GLN A 213 -18.72 13.64 4.13
C GLN A 213 -17.46 13.79 3.29
N LYS A 214 -16.52 14.66 3.70
CA LYS A 214 -15.25 14.88 3.00
C LYS A 214 -14.42 13.61 2.90
N LEU A 215 -14.31 12.86 4.01
CA LEU A 215 -13.64 11.57 4.02
C LEU A 215 -14.33 10.59 3.06
N LEU A 216 -15.63 10.43 3.20
CA LEU A 216 -16.41 9.49 2.40
C LEU A 216 -16.32 9.79 0.89
N THR A 217 -16.47 11.05 0.49
CA THR A 217 -16.41 11.46 -0.92
C THR A 217 -15.03 11.19 -1.52
N ASN A 218 -13.95 11.57 -0.83
CA ASN A 218 -12.59 11.35 -1.33
C ASN A 218 -12.20 9.87 -1.37
N LEU A 219 -12.68 9.06 -0.43
CA LEU A 219 -12.42 7.61 -0.42
C LEU A 219 -13.26 6.87 -1.48
N SER A 220 -14.43 7.39 -1.82
CA SER A 220 -15.34 6.80 -2.83
C SER A 220 -15.02 7.21 -4.26
N LEU A 221 -14.32 8.32 -4.47
CA LEU A 221 -13.87 8.74 -5.80
C LEU A 221 -12.73 7.85 -6.28
N ARG A 222 -12.95 7.07 -7.32
CA ARG A 222 -11.94 6.15 -7.84
C ARG A 222 -10.84 6.88 -8.59
N ARG A 223 -9.60 6.43 -8.42
CA ARG A 223 -8.47 6.92 -9.20
C ARG A 223 -8.74 6.74 -10.70
N GLY A 224 -8.55 7.83 -11.46
CA GLY A 224 -8.79 7.85 -12.89
C GLY A 224 -10.26 8.00 -13.31
N GLU A 225 -11.19 8.13 -12.38
CA GLU A 225 -12.61 8.34 -12.68
C GLU A 225 -12.86 9.73 -13.28
N SER A 226 -12.13 10.74 -12.82
CA SER A 226 -12.20 12.06 -13.40
C SER A 226 -11.35 12.16 -14.67
N PRO A 227 -11.92 12.50 -15.83
CA PRO A 227 -11.18 12.62 -17.08
C PRO A 227 -10.16 13.79 -17.06
N PHE A 228 -10.35 14.77 -16.18
CA PHE A 228 -9.45 15.92 -16.03
C PHE A 228 -8.36 15.68 -14.98
N HIS A 229 -8.53 14.69 -14.11
CA HIS A 229 -7.67 14.40 -12.96
C HIS A 229 -7.36 12.90 -12.87
N THR A 230 -6.73 12.34 -13.90
CA THR A 230 -6.54 10.90 -14.08
C THR A 230 -5.67 10.23 -13.02
N THR A 231 -4.87 10.98 -12.28
CA THR A 231 -4.06 10.46 -11.17
C THR A 231 -4.71 10.67 -9.80
N TYR A 232 -5.77 11.48 -9.74
CA TYR A 232 -6.51 11.77 -8.51
C TYR A 232 -7.51 10.65 -8.17
N GLY A 233 -7.82 10.51 -6.88
CA GLY A 233 -8.79 9.56 -6.37
C GLY A 233 -8.17 8.40 -5.60
N SER A 234 -9.05 7.57 -5.06
CA SER A 234 -8.76 6.44 -4.19
C SER A 234 -8.53 5.16 -4.98
N ARG A 235 -7.71 4.26 -4.44
CA ARG A 235 -7.47 2.91 -4.95
C ARG A 235 -8.22 1.84 -4.15
N LEU A 236 -9.13 2.22 -3.25
CA LEU A 236 -9.86 1.25 -2.41
C LEU A 236 -10.66 0.24 -3.25
N ALA A 237 -11.30 0.70 -4.33
CA ALA A 237 -12.02 -0.17 -5.27
C ALA A 237 -11.08 -1.17 -5.96
N GLU A 238 -9.89 -0.73 -6.38
CA GLU A 238 -8.86 -1.59 -6.98
C GLU A 238 -8.38 -2.65 -5.97
N TYR A 239 -8.09 -2.25 -4.73
CA TYR A 239 -7.65 -3.17 -3.69
C TYR A 239 -8.75 -4.15 -3.29
N TRP A 240 -9.99 -3.70 -3.19
CA TRP A 240 -11.13 -4.59 -2.97
C TRP A 240 -11.22 -5.64 -4.07
N THR A 241 -11.25 -5.22 -5.33
CA THR A 241 -11.42 -6.13 -6.47
C THR A 241 -10.32 -7.19 -6.54
N ASN A 242 -9.06 -6.80 -6.26
CA ASN A 242 -7.90 -7.67 -6.46
C ASN A 242 -7.49 -8.46 -5.21
N TYR A 243 -7.88 -8.00 -4.01
CA TYR A 243 -7.37 -8.54 -2.74
C TYR A 243 -8.45 -8.91 -1.73
N VAL A 244 -9.73 -9.00 -2.14
CA VAL A 244 -10.80 -9.51 -1.27
C VAL A 244 -10.46 -10.91 -0.78
N GLY A 245 -10.60 -11.14 0.53
CA GLY A 245 -10.19 -12.38 1.18
C GLY A 245 -8.69 -12.53 1.46
N SER A 246 -7.87 -11.57 1.03
CA SER A 246 -6.44 -11.52 1.35
C SER A 246 -6.21 -10.90 2.73
N PRO A 247 -5.26 -11.41 3.53
CA PRO A 247 -4.86 -10.77 4.78
C PRO A 247 -4.21 -9.38 4.59
N TRP A 248 -3.85 -9.03 3.35
CA TRP A 248 -3.26 -7.74 3.00
C TRP A 248 -4.27 -6.63 2.75
N LEU A 249 -5.57 -6.94 2.58
CA LEU A 249 -6.57 -5.97 2.13
C LEU A 249 -6.64 -4.73 3.02
N GLY A 250 -6.75 -4.90 4.33
CA GLY A 250 -6.82 -3.78 5.28
C GLY A 250 -5.57 -2.90 5.24
N GLU A 251 -4.39 -3.52 5.19
CA GLU A 251 -3.11 -2.80 5.13
C GLU A 251 -2.90 -2.07 3.80
N LEU A 252 -3.34 -2.66 2.67
CA LEU A 252 -3.33 -2.00 1.36
C LEU A 252 -4.27 -0.79 1.34
N MET A 253 -5.47 -0.93 1.89
CA MET A 253 -6.41 0.18 2.03
C MET A 253 -5.83 1.28 2.93
N LYS A 254 -5.20 0.90 4.05
CA LYS A 254 -4.53 1.84 4.94
C LYS A 254 -3.45 2.64 4.22
N LEU A 255 -2.60 2.01 3.40
CA LEU A 255 -1.58 2.71 2.61
C LEU A 255 -2.21 3.77 1.69
N ASP A 256 -3.34 3.48 1.07
CA ASP A 256 -3.99 4.46 0.18
C ASP A 256 -4.65 5.61 0.96
N VAL A 257 -5.27 5.32 2.10
CA VAL A 257 -5.80 6.37 3.00
C VAL A 257 -4.66 7.29 3.49
N ILE A 258 -3.49 6.72 3.84
CA ILE A 258 -2.30 7.49 4.20
C ILE A 258 -1.84 8.35 3.03
N ARG A 259 -1.80 7.80 1.80
CA ARG A 259 -1.45 8.56 0.59
C ARG A 259 -2.37 9.76 0.40
N LEU A 260 -3.69 9.55 0.46
CA LEU A 260 -4.68 10.62 0.33
C LEU A 260 -4.58 11.65 1.45
N ALA A 261 -4.16 11.25 2.64
CA ALA A 261 -3.93 12.16 3.76
C ALA A 261 -2.62 12.95 3.65
N SER A 262 -1.59 12.40 2.99
CA SER A 262 -0.22 12.89 3.10
C SER A 262 0.34 13.54 1.85
N ILE A 263 -0.10 13.09 0.66
CA ILE A 263 0.47 13.54 -0.61
C ILE A 263 -0.40 14.66 -1.19
N PRO A 264 0.15 15.85 -1.37
CA PRO A 264 -0.59 16.98 -1.91
C PRO A 264 -0.85 16.77 -3.41
N TYR A 265 -2.07 17.05 -3.81
CA TYR A 265 -2.49 17.16 -5.20
C TYR A 265 -2.61 18.66 -5.54
N ALA A 266 -1.95 19.07 -6.60
CA ALA A 266 -2.11 20.42 -7.15
C ALA A 266 -3.15 20.37 -8.26
N ASP A 267 -4.29 21.03 -8.04
CA ASP A 267 -5.31 21.19 -9.07
C ASP A 267 -4.77 22.06 -10.21
N PRO A 268 -4.77 21.58 -11.48
CA PRO A 268 -4.26 22.34 -12.60
C PRO A 268 -5.00 23.67 -12.85
N VAL A 269 -6.27 23.73 -12.44
CA VAL A 269 -7.13 24.92 -12.65
C VAL A 269 -7.01 25.89 -11.48
N LEU A 270 -7.09 25.38 -10.25
CA LEU A 270 -7.06 26.22 -9.05
C LEU A 270 -5.64 26.59 -8.61
N GLY A 271 -4.62 25.86 -9.08
CA GLY A 271 -3.21 26.11 -8.77
C GLY A 271 -2.83 25.88 -7.30
N GLN A 272 -3.77 25.61 -6.42
CA GLN A 272 -3.54 25.43 -5.01
C GLN A 272 -3.38 23.94 -4.68
N ALA A 273 -2.27 23.58 -4.05
CA ALA A 273 -2.04 22.22 -3.60
C ALA A 273 -2.78 21.96 -2.27
N CYS A 274 -3.42 20.80 -2.18
CA CYS A 274 -3.98 20.30 -0.92
C CYS A 274 -3.94 18.77 -0.89
N THR A 275 -3.93 18.18 0.30
CA THR A 275 -4.13 16.75 0.40
C THR A 275 -5.62 16.43 0.27
N PRO A 276 -6.03 15.33 -0.41
CA PRO A 276 -7.46 14.97 -0.51
C PRO A 276 -8.16 14.88 0.85
N LEU A 277 -7.52 14.27 1.84
CA LEU A 277 -8.00 14.18 3.22
C LEU A 277 -7.38 15.29 4.09
N GLN A 278 -7.65 16.53 3.76
CA GLN A 278 -7.00 17.76 4.23
C GLN A 278 -6.66 17.85 5.72
N CYS A 279 -7.50 17.27 6.59
CA CYS A 279 -7.38 17.40 8.04
C CYS A 279 -6.88 16.13 8.74
N VAL A 280 -6.52 15.09 7.99
CA VAL A 280 -5.99 13.85 8.57
C VAL A 280 -4.48 14.00 8.82
N ASP A 281 -4.08 14.04 10.08
CA ASP A 281 -2.67 14.09 10.48
C ASP A 281 -2.01 12.73 10.37
N ARG A 282 -2.71 11.68 10.85
CA ARG A 282 -2.21 10.31 10.87
C ARG A 282 -3.34 9.30 10.71
N VAL A 283 -3.03 8.19 10.04
CA VAL A 283 -3.92 7.03 9.90
C VAL A 283 -3.42 5.91 10.82
N ASN A 284 -4.21 5.57 11.84
CA ASN A 284 -3.88 4.51 12.78
C ASN A 284 -4.27 3.14 12.22
N SER A 285 -5.54 2.96 11.83
CA SER A 285 -6.02 1.73 11.19
C SER A 285 -7.11 2.00 10.15
N VAL A 286 -7.24 1.05 9.23
CA VAL A 286 -8.35 0.91 8.28
C VAL A 286 -8.79 -0.54 8.29
N GLU A 287 -10.01 -0.80 8.70
CA GLU A 287 -10.56 -2.14 8.87
C GLU A 287 -11.82 -2.33 8.02
N VAL A 288 -11.89 -3.41 7.27
CA VAL A 288 -13.13 -3.84 6.62
C VAL A 288 -13.97 -4.55 7.68
N ILE A 289 -15.14 -3.99 8.00
CA ILE A 289 -15.97 -4.44 9.12
C ILE A 289 -17.22 -5.18 8.70
N GLY A 290 -17.40 -5.45 7.40
CA GLY A 290 -18.55 -6.18 6.89
C GLY A 290 -18.44 -6.46 5.39
N ASP A 291 -19.46 -7.09 4.86
CA ASP A 291 -19.53 -7.45 3.45
C ASP A 291 -19.94 -6.25 2.56
N LEU A 292 -19.58 -6.34 1.29
CA LEU A 292 -20.02 -5.37 0.29
C LEU A 292 -21.53 -5.45 0.09
N ALA A 293 -22.21 -4.32 0.29
CA ALA A 293 -23.64 -4.18 0.04
C ALA A 293 -23.91 -2.91 -0.78
N ASP A 294 -24.75 -2.97 -1.79
CA ASP A 294 -25.11 -1.83 -2.65
C ASP A 294 -23.88 -1.05 -3.17
N ARG A 295 -22.83 -1.78 -3.58
CA ARG A 295 -21.53 -1.25 -4.02
C ARG A 295 -20.78 -0.47 -2.95
N ARG A 296 -21.16 -0.59 -1.69
CA ARG A 296 -20.54 0.09 -0.57
C ARG A 296 -19.91 -0.91 0.36
N LEU A 297 -18.65 -0.65 0.69
CA LEU A 297 -17.88 -1.44 1.62
C LEU A 297 -17.87 -0.73 2.99
N PRO A 298 -18.37 -1.36 4.05
CA PRO A 298 -18.28 -0.79 5.38
C PRO A 298 -16.83 -0.89 5.88
N VAL A 299 -16.22 0.26 6.14
CA VAL A 299 -14.87 0.37 6.67
C VAL A 299 -14.87 1.19 7.95
N ARG A 300 -14.12 0.75 8.94
CA ARG A 300 -13.79 1.52 10.14
C ARG A 300 -12.48 2.24 9.92
N LEU A 301 -12.49 3.55 10.15
CA LEU A 301 -11.31 4.39 10.11
C LEU A 301 -10.97 4.83 11.54
N ASP A 302 -9.71 4.64 11.94
CA ASP A 302 -9.14 5.23 13.14
C ASP A 302 -8.05 6.21 12.72
N LEU A 303 -8.27 7.49 13.01
CA LEU A 303 -7.49 8.61 12.50
C LEU A 303 -7.09 9.57 13.62
N GLN A 304 -6.00 10.29 13.41
CA GLN A 304 -5.71 11.54 14.12
C GLN A 304 -6.09 12.71 13.22
N ILE A 305 -6.93 13.58 13.72
CA ILE A 305 -7.48 14.72 12.96
C ILE A 305 -6.93 16.04 13.50
N ALA A 306 -6.43 16.87 12.63
CA ALA A 306 -5.87 18.18 12.97
C ALA A 306 -6.88 19.07 13.71
N GLY A 307 -6.51 19.48 14.91
CA GLY A 307 -7.33 20.31 15.77
C GLY A 307 -8.46 19.60 16.51
N LEU A 308 -8.61 18.26 16.32
CA LEU A 308 -9.63 17.45 16.99
C LEU A 308 -9.00 16.32 17.83
N GLY A 309 -7.89 15.71 17.35
CA GLY A 309 -7.27 14.55 17.99
C GLY A 309 -7.80 13.23 17.44
N ALA A 310 -7.92 12.22 18.31
CA ALA A 310 -8.37 10.88 17.93
C ALA A 310 -9.83 10.90 17.43
N TRP A 311 -10.07 10.26 16.30
CA TRP A 311 -11.37 10.16 15.67
C TRP A 311 -11.53 8.78 15.05
N SER A 312 -12.61 8.10 15.41
CA SER A 312 -12.92 6.77 14.86
C SER A 312 -14.36 6.74 14.36
N ARG A 313 -14.59 6.22 13.16
CA ARG A 313 -15.91 6.13 12.56
C ARG A 313 -16.01 5.04 11.51
N ASP A 314 -17.21 4.46 11.41
CA ASP A 314 -17.59 3.55 10.34
C ASP A 314 -18.15 4.36 9.17
N LEU A 315 -17.63 4.10 7.97
CA LEU A 315 -18.07 4.72 6.72
C LEU A 315 -18.38 3.64 5.69
N ALA A 316 -19.41 3.86 4.87
CA ALA A 316 -19.77 2.96 3.77
C ALA A 316 -19.21 3.51 2.45
N VAL A 317 -17.96 3.14 2.13
CA VAL A 317 -17.20 3.65 0.98
C VAL A 317 -17.64 2.97 -0.30
N HIS A 318 -17.88 3.72 -1.37
CA HIS A 318 -18.20 3.16 -2.68
C HIS A 318 -16.93 2.56 -3.31
N VAL A 319 -16.99 1.25 -3.68
CA VAL A 319 -15.83 0.51 -4.23
C VAL A 319 -16.15 -0.32 -5.47
N ALA A 320 -17.33 -0.15 -6.08
CA ALA A 320 -17.76 -0.95 -7.25
C ALA A 320 -18.43 -0.11 -8.34
#